data_fe33af5e6db1c4d71acd208223892365
#
_entry.id   fe33af5e6db1c4d71acd208223892365
#
_cell.length_a   1.000
_cell.length_b   1.000
_cell.length_c   1.000
_cell.angle_alpha   90.00
_cell.angle_beta   90.00
_cell.angle_gamma   90.00
#
_symmetry.space_group_name_H-M   'P 1'
#
loop_
_entity.id
_entity.type
_entity.pdbx_description
1 polymer ?
#
loop_
_entity_poly.entity_id
_entity_poly.type
_entity_poly.pdbx_seq_one_letter_code
_entity_poly.pdbx_strand_id
1 'polypeptide(L)'
;MNPIRCWLADARQNPDIRHVDTCDGVRALAILIVAWYHIWQQSWLYPNLTIGGKTVSFDPLVRSGYIWVDIMILISGFCLYLPWARLTVGEAGQSPLAFYEKRLARVHPSYLLTIAVMFGVALATNAYGANRAFLLRDLVSHLTYTQMFAYDTYYATNLGGALWTLALEMQLYLLFPLLARAFRRRPALTFAAMVGLALVSRRYIAAAYYDVSLYFNQLPAYLDTFALGMAAAAIHVRLADKRHGPMMRLICSGVTIAALCLLWQTARGQAGCLNTEAIRMGQMNRRLTMGMLGAALLVASANAGWLVRHILSNPVTRFVSAVSMQFYIWHQTIAVWLLRARAIPSAYANPNYEGDLIWQKRYTFACFAISLAAAAALTYGFERPIARLLLQKKRTNAEK
;
A
#
# COMPACT_ATOMS: atom_id res chain seq x y z
N MET A 1 -7.37 7.53 -29.69
CA MET A 1 -6.12 6.76 -29.50
C MET A 1 -6.40 5.60 -28.52
N ASN A 2 -6.08 4.36 -28.92
CA ASN A 2 -6.40 3.18 -28.11
C ASN A 2 -5.58 3.22 -26.77
N PRO A 3 -6.24 3.22 -25.60
CA PRO A 3 -5.58 3.34 -24.31
C PRO A 3 -4.54 2.22 -24.06
N ILE A 4 -4.72 1.06 -24.65
CA ILE A 4 -3.77 -0.07 -24.58
C ILE A 4 -2.48 0.26 -25.35
N ARG A 5 -2.57 0.96 -26.50
CA ARG A 5 -1.38 1.37 -27.28
C ARG A 5 -0.60 2.49 -26.60
N CYS A 6 -1.27 3.43 -25.91
CA CYS A 6 -0.58 4.46 -25.12
C CYS A 6 0.16 3.83 -23.93
N TRP A 7 -0.45 2.83 -23.28
CA TRP A 7 0.20 2.11 -22.17
C TRP A 7 1.43 1.31 -22.62
N LEU A 8 1.36 0.66 -23.80
CA LEU A 8 2.49 -0.06 -24.40
C LEU A 8 3.57 0.88 -24.93
N ALA A 9 3.22 2.10 -25.35
CA ALA A 9 4.19 3.10 -25.82
C ALA A 9 4.97 3.74 -24.65
N ASP A 10 4.29 4.07 -23.54
CA ASP A 10 4.93 4.55 -22.30
C ASP A 10 5.90 3.52 -21.71
N ALA A 11 5.61 2.22 -21.87
CA ALA A 11 6.48 1.13 -21.43
C ALA A 11 7.75 0.97 -22.30
N ARG A 12 7.77 1.55 -23.51
CA ARG A 12 8.91 1.46 -24.45
C ARG A 12 9.86 2.67 -24.42
N GLN A 13 9.45 3.79 -23.77
CA GLN A 13 10.30 4.97 -23.65
C GLN A 13 11.28 4.82 -22.49
N ASN A 14 12.42 4.24 -22.77
CA ASN A 14 13.62 4.13 -21.93
C ASN A 14 13.45 3.16 -20.72
N PRO A 15 13.55 1.85 -20.93
CA PRO A 15 13.28 0.82 -19.90
C PRO A 15 14.32 0.82 -18.76
N ASP A 16 15.51 1.37 -18.94
CA ASP A 16 16.63 1.08 -18.02
C ASP A 16 16.84 2.10 -16.89
N ILE A 17 16.18 3.26 -16.87
CA ILE A 17 16.62 4.32 -15.95
C ILE A 17 15.52 4.84 -15.01
N ARG A 18 14.23 4.67 -15.27
CA ARG A 18 13.17 5.32 -14.48
C ARG A 18 12.25 4.40 -13.71
N HIS A 19 12.11 3.16 -14.10
CA HIS A 19 11.17 2.21 -13.54
C HIS A 19 11.84 0.89 -13.14
N VAL A 20 11.46 0.33 -12.00
CA VAL A 20 11.91 -0.98 -11.53
C VAL A 20 10.73 -1.94 -11.69
N ASP A 21 10.73 -2.70 -12.77
CA ASP A 21 9.61 -3.56 -13.18
C ASP A 21 9.14 -4.53 -12.07
N THR A 22 10.09 -5.12 -11.33
CA THR A 22 9.76 -6.05 -10.25
C THR A 22 9.11 -5.37 -9.04
N CYS A 23 9.30 -4.04 -8.88
CA CYS A 23 8.59 -3.26 -7.87
C CYS A 23 7.07 -3.27 -8.12
N ASP A 24 6.63 -3.34 -9.37
CA ASP A 24 5.21 -3.49 -9.70
C ASP A 24 4.67 -4.82 -9.21
N GLY A 25 5.44 -5.90 -9.36
CA GLY A 25 5.06 -7.22 -8.85
C GLY A 25 4.95 -7.25 -7.33
N VAL A 26 5.91 -6.66 -6.62
CA VAL A 26 5.87 -6.59 -5.15
C VAL A 26 4.68 -5.74 -4.68
N ARG A 27 4.41 -4.61 -5.36
CA ARG A 27 3.24 -3.77 -5.08
C ARG A 27 1.93 -4.51 -5.35
N ALA A 28 1.83 -5.20 -6.49
CA ALA A 28 0.66 -6.00 -6.84
C ALA A 28 0.40 -7.09 -5.81
N LEU A 29 1.45 -7.80 -5.38
CA LEU A 29 1.35 -8.82 -4.35
C LEU A 29 0.85 -8.21 -3.02
N ALA A 30 1.46 -7.12 -2.57
CA ALA A 30 1.11 -6.48 -1.31
C ALA A 30 -0.35 -6.01 -1.30
N ILE A 31 -0.80 -5.30 -2.35
CA ILE A 31 -2.17 -4.79 -2.40
C ILE A 31 -3.22 -5.90 -2.51
N LEU A 32 -2.94 -6.98 -3.25
CA LEU A 32 -3.87 -8.10 -3.35
C LEU A 32 -4.02 -8.83 -2.02
N ILE A 33 -2.94 -8.99 -1.26
CA ILE A 33 -2.99 -9.63 0.07
C ILE A 33 -3.76 -8.73 1.07
N VAL A 34 -3.52 -7.42 1.07
CA VAL A 34 -4.28 -6.46 1.91
C VAL A 34 -5.76 -6.49 1.57
N ALA A 35 -6.08 -6.48 0.28
CA ALA A 35 -7.48 -6.56 -0.16
C ALA A 35 -8.13 -7.90 0.22
N TRP A 36 -7.40 -8.99 0.10
CA TRP A 36 -7.90 -10.30 0.50
C TRP A 36 -8.24 -10.36 1.99
N TYR A 37 -7.41 -9.77 2.86
CA TYR A 37 -7.71 -9.63 4.27
C TYR A 37 -9.04 -8.90 4.51
N HIS A 38 -9.27 -7.75 3.87
CA HIS A 38 -10.51 -6.99 4.05
C HIS A 38 -11.75 -7.70 3.48
N ILE A 39 -11.59 -8.42 2.37
CA ILE A 39 -12.64 -9.28 1.81
C ILE A 39 -12.91 -10.48 2.72
N TRP A 40 -11.85 -11.09 3.27
CA TRP A 40 -11.96 -12.18 4.21
C TRP A 40 -12.73 -11.78 5.48
N GLN A 41 -12.52 -10.59 6.00
CA GLN A 41 -13.29 -10.06 7.15
C GLN A 41 -14.81 -10.09 6.92
N GLN A 42 -15.26 -10.08 5.67
CA GLN A 42 -16.68 -10.16 5.29
C GLN A 42 -17.10 -11.58 4.91
N SER A 43 -16.24 -12.33 4.22
CA SER A 43 -16.58 -13.65 3.65
C SER A 43 -16.33 -14.79 4.60
N TRP A 44 -15.34 -14.67 5.50
CA TRP A 44 -14.80 -15.73 6.34
C TRP A 44 -14.32 -16.97 5.58
N LEU A 45 -13.97 -16.82 4.31
CA LEU A 45 -13.44 -17.90 3.49
C LEU A 45 -12.02 -18.28 3.95
N TYR A 46 -11.84 -19.52 4.37
CA TYR A 46 -10.52 -20.10 4.65
C TYR A 46 -9.95 -20.73 3.38
N PRO A 47 -9.02 -20.05 2.69
CA PRO A 47 -8.55 -20.51 1.40
C PRO A 47 -7.55 -21.65 1.56
N ASN A 48 -7.91 -22.80 1.02
CA ASN A 48 -7.09 -24.01 1.00
C ASN A 48 -6.90 -24.49 -0.45
N LEU A 49 -5.70 -24.96 -0.77
CA LEU A 49 -5.35 -25.56 -2.04
C LEU A 49 -4.86 -27.00 -1.82
N THR A 50 -5.58 -27.97 -2.38
CA THR A 50 -5.18 -29.39 -2.29
C THR A 50 -4.55 -29.82 -3.61
N ILE A 51 -3.26 -30.25 -3.56
CA ILE A 51 -2.52 -30.74 -4.71
C ILE A 51 -1.90 -32.10 -4.31
N GLY A 52 -2.19 -33.13 -5.08
CA GLY A 52 -1.62 -34.47 -4.83
C GLY A 52 -1.90 -35.02 -3.42
N GLY A 53 -3.10 -34.77 -2.88
CA GLY A 53 -3.49 -35.22 -1.52
C GLY A 53 -2.91 -34.38 -0.37
N LYS A 54 -2.06 -33.38 -0.64
CA LYS A 54 -1.55 -32.43 0.37
C LYS A 54 -2.32 -31.13 0.31
N THR A 55 -2.84 -30.68 1.46
CA THR A 55 -3.55 -29.42 1.57
C THR A 55 -2.62 -28.33 2.10
N VAL A 56 -2.48 -27.26 1.34
CA VAL A 56 -1.79 -26.03 1.72
C VAL A 56 -2.86 -24.99 2.10
N SER A 57 -2.82 -24.49 3.33
CA SER A 57 -3.71 -23.44 3.78
C SER A 57 -3.07 -22.08 3.56
N PHE A 58 -3.80 -21.17 2.89
CA PHE A 58 -3.43 -19.76 2.74
C PHE A 58 -4.08 -18.88 3.83
N ASP A 59 -4.83 -19.48 4.77
CA ASP A 59 -5.44 -18.79 5.89
C ASP A 59 -4.48 -17.85 6.65
N PRO A 60 -3.23 -18.25 6.98
CA PRO A 60 -2.30 -17.35 7.64
C PRO A 60 -2.00 -16.07 6.85
N LEU A 61 -1.89 -16.18 5.52
CA LEU A 61 -1.64 -15.03 4.65
C LEU A 61 -2.82 -14.07 4.64
N VAL A 62 -4.03 -14.62 4.57
CA VAL A 62 -5.26 -13.84 4.48
C VAL A 62 -5.58 -13.16 5.81
N ARG A 63 -5.54 -13.90 6.92
CA ARG A 63 -5.83 -13.35 8.27
C ARG A 63 -4.82 -12.29 8.72
N SER A 64 -3.58 -12.39 8.29
CA SER A 64 -2.54 -11.41 8.61
C SER A 64 -2.26 -10.41 7.48
N GLY A 65 -3.10 -10.37 6.44
CA GLY A 65 -2.86 -9.55 5.24
C GLY A 65 -2.67 -8.06 5.51
N TYR A 66 -3.24 -7.54 6.59
CA TYR A 66 -3.09 -6.14 7.01
C TYR A 66 -1.63 -5.73 7.30
N ILE A 67 -0.72 -6.65 7.69
CA ILE A 67 0.69 -6.30 7.90
C ILE A 67 1.42 -5.97 6.59
N TRP A 68 0.86 -6.32 5.42
CA TRP A 68 1.44 -6.00 4.12
C TRP A 68 1.33 -4.51 3.75
N VAL A 69 0.58 -3.73 4.51
CA VAL A 69 0.61 -2.26 4.44
C VAL A 69 2.04 -1.74 4.71
N ASP A 70 2.81 -2.40 5.58
CA ASP A 70 4.20 -2.05 5.85
C ASP A 70 5.05 -2.12 4.56
N ILE A 71 4.81 -3.14 3.69
CA ILE A 71 5.45 -3.25 2.38
C ILE A 71 5.03 -2.11 1.45
N MET A 72 3.77 -1.66 1.51
CA MET A 72 3.30 -0.53 0.67
C MET A 72 3.97 0.78 1.07
N ILE A 73 4.12 1.04 2.37
CA ILE A 73 4.83 2.24 2.87
C ILE A 73 6.33 2.17 2.51
N LEU A 74 6.94 0.99 2.60
CA LEU A 74 8.32 0.76 2.14
C LEU A 74 8.48 1.07 0.66
N ILE A 75 7.57 0.57 -0.20
CA ILE A 75 7.56 0.86 -1.65
C ILE A 75 7.42 2.37 -1.90
N SER A 76 6.61 3.07 -1.09
CA SER A 76 6.50 4.54 -1.19
C SER A 76 7.86 5.21 -0.95
N GLY A 77 8.57 4.85 0.12
CA GLY A 77 9.94 5.32 0.40
C GLY A 77 10.92 5.00 -0.73
N PHE A 78 10.86 3.77 -1.27
CA PHE A 78 11.69 3.33 -2.39
C PHE A 78 11.43 4.17 -3.65
N CYS A 79 10.19 4.27 -4.09
CA CYS A 79 9.82 4.97 -5.32
C CYS A 79 10.07 6.48 -5.23
N LEU A 80 9.88 7.07 -4.05
CA LEU A 80 10.12 8.50 -3.84
C LEU A 80 11.61 8.83 -3.84
N TYR A 81 12.43 7.98 -3.22
CA TYR A 81 13.86 8.25 -3.11
C TYR A 81 14.65 7.78 -4.35
N LEU A 82 14.14 6.88 -5.17
CA LEU A 82 14.82 6.35 -6.34
C LEU A 82 15.36 7.44 -7.29
N PRO A 83 14.62 8.53 -7.64
CA PRO A 83 15.17 9.62 -8.43
C PRO A 83 16.32 10.36 -7.73
N TRP A 84 16.27 10.51 -6.41
CA TRP A 84 17.31 11.14 -5.61
C TRP A 84 18.58 10.28 -5.51
N ALA A 85 18.41 8.97 -5.42
CA ALA A 85 19.51 8.02 -5.37
C ALA A 85 20.34 8.00 -6.68
N ARG A 86 19.73 8.39 -7.79
CA ARG A 86 20.36 8.45 -9.12
C ARG A 86 21.08 9.76 -9.43
N LEU A 87 20.91 10.78 -8.59
CA LEU A 87 21.58 12.07 -8.80
C LEU A 87 23.10 11.93 -8.61
N THR A 88 23.86 12.45 -9.56
CA THR A 88 25.31 12.55 -9.45
C THR A 88 25.73 13.65 -8.48
N VAL A 89 27.03 13.69 -8.13
CA VAL A 89 27.58 14.74 -7.28
C VAL A 89 27.40 16.10 -7.95
N GLY A 90 26.82 17.06 -7.24
CA GLY A 90 26.54 18.41 -7.77
C GLY A 90 25.15 18.60 -8.38
N GLU A 91 24.44 17.53 -8.77
CA GLU A 91 23.07 17.65 -9.26
C GLU A 91 22.07 18.02 -8.15
N ALA A 92 21.19 18.97 -8.46
CA ALA A 92 20.11 19.36 -7.56
C ALA A 92 18.95 18.36 -7.66
N GLY A 93 18.42 17.96 -6.51
CA GLY A 93 17.18 17.18 -6.49
C GLY A 93 15.97 18.02 -6.88
N GLN A 94 14.83 17.36 -7.07
CA GLN A 94 13.57 18.02 -7.38
C GLN A 94 13.25 19.09 -6.31
N SER A 95 12.76 20.28 -6.75
CA SER A 95 12.30 21.30 -5.82
C SER A 95 11.12 20.81 -4.98
N PRO A 96 10.98 21.23 -3.73
CA PRO A 96 9.86 20.82 -2.89
C PRO A 96 8.51 21.17 -3.49
N LEU A 97 8.37 22.34 -4.08
CA LEU A 97 7.13 22.79 -4.69
C LEU A 97 6.73 21.88 -5.85
N ALA A 98 7.65 21.61 -6.79
CA ALA A 98 7.40 20.70 -7.91
C ALA A 98 7.11 19.25 -7.44
N PHE A 99 7.67 18.84 -6.31
CA PHE A 99 7.35 17.55 -5.69
C PHE A 99 5.90 17.53 -5.16
N TYR A 100 5.52 18.52 -4.35
CA TYR A 100 4.18 18.60 -3.78
C TYR A 100 3.10 18.68 -4.85
N GLU A 101 3.30 19.50 -5.86
CA GLU A 101 2.39 19.66 -6.99
C GLU A 101 2.10 18.33 -7.69
N LYS A 102 3.15 17.56 -7.99
CA LYS A 102 2.99 16.24 -8.63
C LYS A 102 2.25 15.25 -7.73
N ARG A 103 2.49 15.27 -6.42
CA ARG A 103 1.84 14.37 -5.47
C ARG A 103 0.39 14.74 -5.24
N LEU A 104 0.11 16.02 -5.01
CA LEU A 104 -1.25 16.52 -4.87
C LEU A 104 -2.08 16.25 -6.12
N ALA A 105 -1.56 16.57 -7.32
CA ALA A 105 -2.28 16.30 -8.57
C ALA A 105 -2.63 14.83 -8.76
N ARG A 106 -1.81 13.91 -8.23
CA ARG A 106 -2.05 12.47 -8.33
C ARG A 106 -3.04 11.94 -7.29
N VAL A 107 -2.89 12.33 -6.02
CA VAL A 107 -3.59 11.69 -4.90
C VAL A 107 -4.87 12.43 -4.52
N HIS A 108 -4.79 13.76 -4.43
CA HIS A 108 -5.85 14.60 -3.86
C HIS A 108 -7.19 14.51 -4.59
N PRO A 109 -7.26 14.53 -5.94
CA PRO A 109 -8.56 14.44 -6.63
C PRO A 109 -9.30 13.14 -6.35
N SER A 110 -8.60 12.00 -6.36
CA SER A 110 -9.18 10.69 -6.05
C SER A 110 -9.61 10.58 -4.60
N TYR A 111 -8.83 11.15 -3.70
CA TYR A 111 -9.15 11.21 -2.28
C TYR A 111 -10.43 12.04 -2.02
N LEU A 112 -10.52 13.23 -2.62
CA LEU A 112 -11.72 14.08 -2.49
C LEU A 112 -12.96 13.43 -3.11
N LEU A 113 -12.82 12.79 -4.27
CA LEU A 113 -13.92 12.04 -4.87
C LEU A 113 -14.43 10.97 -3.92
N THR A 114 -13.53 10.24 -3.28
CA THR A 114 -13.91 9.19 -2.33
C THR A 114 -14.64 9.77 -1.12
N ILE A 115 -14.12 10.85 -0.53
CA ILE A 115 -14.79 11.53 0.59
C ILE A 115 -16.18 12.01 0.15
N ALA A 116 -16.32 12.64 -1.02
CA ALA A 116 -17.59 13.13 -1.51
C ALA A 116 -18.63 12.01 -1.69
N VAL A 117 -18.22 10.89 -2.29
CA VAL A 117 -19.10 9.72 -2.48
C VAL A 117 -19.48 9.11 -1.13
N MET A 118 -18.51 8.86 -0.25
CA MET A 118 -18.75 8.25 1.05
C MET A 118 -19.61 9.14 1.95
N PHE A 119 -19.37 10.45 1.92
CA PHE A 119 -20.16 11.41 2.65
C PHE A 119 -21.60 11.47 2.13
N GLY A 120 -21.79 11.46 0.81
CA GLY A 120 -23.12 11.36 0.19
C GLY A 120 -23.88 10.10 0.61
N VAL A 121 -23.20 8.95 0.61
CA VAL A 121 -23.77 7.68 1.08
C VAL A 121 -24.10 7.75 2.58
N ALA A 122 -23.20 8.29 3.39
CA ALA A 122 -23.41 8.41 4.83
C ALA A 122 -24.61 9.33 5.17
N LEU A 123 -24.82 10.40 4.41
CA LEU A 123 -26.01 11.26 4.53
C LEU A 123 -27.28 10.52 4.09
N ALA A 124 -27.26 9.85 2.93
CA ALA A 124 -28.40 9.12 2.40
C ALA A 124 -28.87 7.97 3.30
N THR A 125 -27.92 7.33 4.01
CA THR A 125 -28.19 6.23 4.94
C THR A 125 -28.40 6.70 6.38
N ASN A 126 -28.36 8.02 6.64
CA ASN A 126 -28.39 8.58 7.99
C ASN A 126 -27.37 7.97 8.96
N ALA A 127 -26.17 7.67 8.47
CA ALA A 127 -25.13 6.95 9.20
C ALA A 127 -24.61 7.68 10.46
N TYR A 128 -24.78 9.01 10.53
CA TYR A 128 -24.43 9.82 11.69
C TYR A 128 -25.59 10.05 12.66
N GLY A 129 -26.84 9.66 12.30
CA GLY A 129 -28.03 9.93 13.09
C GLY A 129 -28.16 11.43 13.41
N ALA A 130 -28.45 11.75 14.68
CA ALA A 130 -28.55 13.13 15.17
C ALA A 130 -27.18 13.75 15.54
N ASN A 131 -26.06 13.00 15.44
CA ASN A 131 -24.74 13.48 15.89
C ASN A 131 -24.05 14.37 14.83
N ARG A 132 -24.56 15.60 14.66
CA ARG A 132 -24.01 16.58 13.73
C ARG A 132 -22.57 17.02 14.08
N ALA A 133 -22.22 17.01 15.35
CA ALA A 133 -20.86 17.35 15.80
C ALA A 133 -19.84 16.33 15.31
N PHE A 134 -20.17 15.04 15.40
CA PHE A 134 -19.31 13.97 14.86
C PHE A 134 -19.26 14.01 13.33
N LEU A 135 -20.40 14.22 12.65
CA LEU A 135 -20.44 14.37 11.20
C LEU A 135 -19.46 15.46 10.72
N LEU A 136 -19.50 16.66 11.33
CA LEU A 136 -18.63 17.76 10.95
C LEU A 136 -17.16 17.45 11.27
N ARG A 137 -16.88 16.89 12.44
CA ARG A 137 -15.52 16.50 12.84
C ARG A 137 -14.93 15.43 11.93
N ASP A 138 -15.71 14.40 11.57
CA ASP A 138 -15.29 13.34 10.67
C ASP A 138 -14.97 13.89 9.27
N LEU A 139 -15.86 14.73 8.73
CA LEU A 139 -15.63 15.38 7.44
C LEU A 139 -14.39 16.29 7.44
N VAL A 140 -14.27 17.18 8.42
CA VAL A 140 -13.14 18.12 8.49
C VAL A 140 -11.83 17.38 8.69
N SER A 141 -11.79 16.38 9.56
CA SER A 141 -10.58 15.60 9.78
C SER A 141 -10.12 14.84 8.52
N HIS A 142 -11.04 14.33 7.71
CA HIS A 142 -10.70 13.73 6.42
C HIS A 142 -10.23 14.77 5.41
N LEU A 143 -10.91 15.91 5.26
CA LEU A 143 -10.49 16.97 4.34
C LEU A 143 -9.09 17.52 4.66
N THR A 144 -8.68 17.47 5.92
CA THR A 144 -7.37 17.93 6.40
C THR A 144 -6.33 16.82 6.58
N TYR A 145 -6.65 15.56 6.26
CA TYR A 145 -5.79 14.38 6.48
C TYR A 145 -5.40 14.16 7.95
N THR A 146 -6.24 14.59 8.90
CA THR A 146 -6.01 14.48 10.34
C THR A 146 -6.86 13.41 11.03
N GLN A 147 -7.67 12.65 10.27
CA GLN A 147 -8.57 11.63 10.79
C GLN A 147 -7.89 10.55 11.65
N MET A 148 -6.58 10.36 11.49
CA MET A 148 -5.85 9.38 12.26
C MET A 148 -5.36 9.89 13.64
N PHE A 149 -5.66 11.14 14.03
CA PHE A 149 -5.23 11.69 15.30
C PHE A 149 -6.26 11.56 16.43
N ALA A 150 -7.50 11.18 16.12
CA ALA A 150 -8.54 10.93 17.10
C ALA A 150 -9.17 9.54 16.90
N TYR A 151 -9.53 8.91 18.01
CA TYR A 151 -10.03 7.52 18.01
C TYR A 151 -11.32 7.37 17.20
N ASP A 152 -12.26 8.29 17.35
CA ASP A 152 -13.55 8.25 16.68
C ASP A 152 -13.46 8.49 15.17
N THR A 153 -12.65 9.46 14.71
CA THR A 153 -12.45 9.71 13.28
C THR A 153 -11.57 8.66 12.61
N TYR A 154 -10.82 7.87 13.40
CA TYR A 154 -10.01 6.77 12.90
C TYR A 154 -10.79 5.45 12.82
N TYR A 155 -11.52 5.06 13.88
CA TYR A 155 -12.21 3.77 13.97
C TYR A 155 -13.69 3.81 13.64
N ALA A 156 -14.40 4.89 14.03
CA ALA A 156 -15.84 5.00 13.85
C ALA A 156 -16.25 5.82 12.64
N THR A 157 -15.30 6.18 11.76
CA THR A 157 -15.58 6.95 10.55
C THR A 157 -16.55 6.25 9.62
N ASN A 158 -17.44 7.03 9.00
CA ASN A 158 -18.28 6.59 7.89
C ASN A 158 -17.71 6.94 6.51
N LEU A 159 -16.52 7.56 6.44
CA LEU A 159 -15.91 8.07 5.19
C LEU A 159 -14.88 7.12 4.57
N GLY A 160 -14.67 5.95 5.18
CA GLY A 160 -13.79 4.90 4.63
C GLY A 160 -12.59 4.59 5.50
N GLY A 161 -12.64 3.41 6.14
CA GLY A 161 -11.61 2.97 7.09
C GLY A 161 -10.21 2.82 6.47
N ALA A 162 -10.09 2.52 5.18
CA ALA A 162 -8.79 2.39 4.51
C ALA A 162 -8.06 3.71 4.26
N LEU A 163 -8.75 4.87 4.38
CA LEU A 163 -8.17 6.19 4.05
C LEU A 163 -7.08 6.67 5.03
N TRP A 164 -6.93 6.02 6.20
CA TRP A 164 -5.88 6.38 7.16
C TRP A 164 -4.46 6.26 6.57
N THR A 165 -4.23 5.30 5.68
CA THR A 165 -2.92 5.14 5.04
C THR A 165 -2.59 6.27 4.09
N LEU A 166 -3.60 6.84 3.40
CA LEU A 166 -3.40 8.02 2.56
C LEU A 166 -3.07 9.25 3.43
N ALA A 167 -3.66 9.38 4.62
CA ALA A 167 -3.30 10.42 5.57
C ALA A 167 -1.85 10.27 6.04
N LEU A 168 -1.43 9.06 6.39
CA LEU A 168 -0.04 8.75 6.71
C LEU A 168 0.91 9.06 5.54
N GLU A 169 0.51 8.69 4.32
CA GLU A 169 1.30 8.95 3.11
C GLU A 169 1.44 10.45 2.84
N MET A 170 0.39 11.25 3.06
CA MET A 170 0.46 12.70 2.95
C MET A 170 1.40 13.33 3.98
N GLN A 171 1.44 12.82 5.21
CA GLN A 171 2.39 13.26 6.23
C GLN A 171 3.83 12.92 5.83
N LEU A 172 4.06 11.72 5.27
CA LEU A 172 5.35 11.31 4.71
C LEU A 172 5.76 12.20 3.53
N TYR A 173 4.84 12.55 2.63
CA TYR A 173 5.12 13.47 1.53
C TYR A 173 5.53 14.87 2.04
N LEU A 174 4.88 15.37 3.09
CA LEU A 174 5.24 16.66 3.69
C LEU A 174 6.70 16.67 4.17
N LEU A 175 7.15 15.59 4.80
CA LEU A 175 8.51 15.47 5.31
C LEU A 175 9.54 15.04 4.24
N PHE A 176 9.10 14.42 3.15
CA PHE A 176 9.99 13.76 2.20
C PHE A 176 11.09 14.66 1.62
N PRO A 177 10.86 15.91 1.16
CA PRO A 177 11.93 16.75 0.61
C PRO A 177 13.05 17.04 1.61
N LEU A 178 12.72 17.15 2.90
CA LEU A 178 13.69 17.30 3.99
C LEU A 178 14.46 15.99 4.21
N LEU A 179 13.74 14.87 4.34
CA LEU A 179 14.33 13.55 4.55
C LEU A 179 15.23 13.16 3.39
N ALA A 180 14.83 13.41 2.14
CA ALA A 180 15.62 13.09 0.96
C ALA A 180 16.95 13.86 0.91
N ARG A 181 16.92 15.17 1.26
CA ARG A 181 18.13 15.99 1.35
C ARG A 181 19.05 15.52 2.47
N ALA A 182 18.49 15.26 3.67
CA ALA A 182 19.22 14.77 4.82
C ALA A 182 19.87 13.41 4.53
N PHE A 183 19.10 12.47 3.96
CA PHE A 183 19.56 11.14 3.60
C PHE A 183 20.67 11.19 2.54
N ARG A 184 20.57 12.09 1.56
CA ARG A 184 21.61 12.27 0.55
C ARG A 184 22.91 12.82 1.15
N ARG A 185 22.81 13.78 2.11
CA ARG A 185 23.98 14.40 2.75
C ARG A 185 24.67 13.49 3.76
N ARG A 186 23.87 12.80 4.60
CA ARG A 186 24.34 11.97 5.72
C ARG A 186 23.49 10.69 5.80
N PRO A 187 23.64 9.74 4.86
CA PRO A 187 22.74 8.59 4.73
C PRO A 187 22.67 7.73 6.00
N ALA A 188 23.82 7.37 6.56
CA ALA A 188 23.87 6.53 7.76
C ALA A 188 23.23 7.21 8.99
N LEU A 189 23.52 8.50 9.20
CA LEU A 189 22.95 9.24 10.33
C LEU A 189 21.44 9.42 10.18
N THR A 190 20.97 9.79 8.97
CA THR A 190 19.53 9.98 8.73
C THR A 190 18.79 8.65 8.85
N PHE A 191 19.34 7.57 8.32
CA PHE A 191 18.78 6.23 8.46
C PHE A 191 18.68 5.83 9.94
N ALA A 192 19.77 5.96 10.69
CA ALA A 192 19.82 5.63 12.12
C ALA A 192 18.84 6.49 12.94
N ALA A 193 18.73 7.79 12.64
CA ALA A 193 17.78 8.68 13.31
C ALA A 193 16.32 8.28 13.03
N MET A 194 15.97 7.96 11.78
CA MET A 194 14.61 7.53 11.41
C MET A 194 14.25 6.18 12.06
N VAL A 195 15.17 5.22 12.02
CA VAL A 195 14.99 3.91 12.66
C VAL A 195 14.92 4.05 14.18
N GLY A 196 15.84 4.81 14.77
CA GLY A 196 15.88 5.06 16.21
C GLY A 196 14.58 5.72 16.71
N LEU A 197 14.10 6.74 16.01
CA LEU A 197 12.85 7.40 16.37
C LEU A 197 11.64 6.44 16.25
N ALA A 198 11.59 5.60 15.25
CA ALA A 198 10.52 4.61 15.10
C ALA A 198 10.55 3.57 16.24
N LEU A 199 11.73 3.07 16.58
CA LEU A 199 11.89 2.11 17.69
C LEU A 199 11.54 2.73 19.05
N VAL A 200 12.03 3.93 19.34
CA VAL A 200 11.71 4.68 20.57
C VAL A 200 10.21 4.95 20.64
N SER A 201 9.60 5.42 19.55
CA SER A 201 8.17 5.67 19.51
C SER A 201 7.35 4.41 19.81
N ARG A 202 7.67 3.27 19.17
CA ARG A 202 6.98 2.00 19.43
C ARG A 202 7.18 1.49 20.85
N ARG A 203 8.39 1.67 21.43
CA ARG A 203 8.64 1.32 22.83
C ARG A 203 7.84 2.20 23.80
N TYR A 204 7.80 3.50 23.53
CA TYR A 204 6.98 4.43 24.30
C TYR A 204 5.49 4.07 24.21
N ILE A 205 4.97 3.82 23.02
CA ILE A 205 3.58 3.44 22.80
C ILE A 205 3.24 2.16 23.59
N ALA A 206 4.10 1.14 23.52
CA ALA A 206 3.89 -0.11 24.26
C ALA A 206 3.93 0.06 25.79
N ALA A 207 4.71 1.02 26.29
CA ALA A 207 4.82 1.27 27.72
C ALA A 207 3.74 2.21 28.26
N ALA A 208 3.27 3.18 27.45
CA ALA A 208 2.40 4.26 27.91
C ALA A 208 0.90 3.97 27.70
N TYR A 209 0.55 3.08 26.75
CA TYR A 209 -0.84 2.85 26.38
C TYR A 209 -1.22 1.38 26.46
N TYR A 210 -2.34 1.09 27.12
CA TYR A 210 -2.94 -0.24 27.13
C TYR A 210 -3.49 -0.60 25.74
N ASP A 211 -4.24 0.32 25.10
CA ASP A 211 -4.68 0.18 23.73
C ASP A 211 -3.74 0.94 22.77
N VAL A 212 -2.86 0.21 22.12
CA VAL A 212 -1.90 0.76 21.15
C VAL A 212 -2.52 1.07 19.78
N SER A 213 -3.79 0.77 19.57
CA SER A 213 -4.47 0.73 18.26
C SER A 213 -4.36 2.00 17.44
N LEU A 214 -4.55 3.17 18.07
CA LEU A 214 -4.46 4.46 17.38
C LEU A 214 -2.99 4.85 17.13
N TYR A 215 -2.13 4.57 18.10
CA TYR A 215 -0.80 5.16 18.16
C TYR A 215 0.24 4.43 17.31
N PHE A 216 0.16 3.08 17.20
CA PHE A 216 1.16 2.33 16.44
C PHE A 216 1.07 2.55 14.91
N ASN A 217 -0.02 3.15 14.42
CA ASN A 217 -0.18 3.54 13.03
C ASN A 217 0.17 5.02 12.76
N GLN A 218 0.66 5.75 13.77
CA GLN A 218 1.12 7.12 13.57
C GLN A 218 2.47 7.19 12.86
N LEU A 219 2.73 8.33 12.21
CA LEU A 219 3.91 8.55 11.37
C LEU A 219 5.25 8.19 12.05
N PRO A 220 5.54 8.55 13.31
CA PRO A 220 6.82 8.21 13.92
C PRO A 220 7.08 6.69 13.94
N ALA A 221 6.04 5.88 14.17
CA ALA A 221 6.15 4.43 14.21
C ALA A 221 6.41 3.77 12.85
N TYR A 222 6.32 4.51 11.73
CA TYR A 222 6.56 4.03 10.35
C TYR A 222 7.87 4.53 9.74
N LEU A 223 8.61 5.40 10.43
CA LEU A 223 9.81 6.03 9.86
C LEU A 223 10.89 5.02 9.48
N ASP A 224 11.05 3.93 10.22
CA ASP A 224 11.99 2.86 9.88
C ASP A 224 11.63 2.14 8.57
N THR A 225 10.36 1.84 8.39
CA THR A 225 9.85 1.20 7.17
C THR A 225 10.08 2.08 5.95
N PHE A 226 9.80 3.38 6.09
CA PHE A 226 10.06 4.35 5.03
C PHE A 226 11.56 4.54 4.76
N ALA A 227 12.40 4.60 5.82
CA ALA A 227 13.86 4.68 5.71
C ALA A 227 14.46 3.45 5.02
N LEU A 228 13.94 2.25 5.31
CA LEU A 228 14.33 1.01 4.64
C LEU A 228 14.01 1.06 3.14
N GLY A 229 12.88 1.64 2.75
CA GLY A 229 12.55 1.90 1.35
C GLY A 229 13.55 2.84 0.68
N MET A 230 13.91 3.95 1.33
CA MET A 230 14.94 4.88 0.84
C MET A 230 16.31 4.21 0.71
N ALA A 231 16.71 3.41 1.71
CA ALA A 231 17.97 2.66 1.69
C ALA A 231 17.98 1.61 0.57
N ALA A 232 16.86 0.88 0.39
CA ALA A 232 16.70 -0.08 -0.70
C ALA A 232 16.87 0.58 -2.08
N ALA A 233 16.34 1.79 -2.28
CA ALA A 233 16.54 2.56 -3.51
C ALA A 233 18.01 2.92 -3.74
N ALA A 234 18.72 3.38 -2.69
CA ALA A 234 20.14 3.70 -2.78
C ALA A 234 20.99 2.46 -3.09
N ILE A 235 20.68 1.31 -2.45
CA ILE A 235 21.37 0.05 -2.71
C ILE A 235 21.07 -0.45 -4.11
N HIS A 236 19.81 -0.38 -4.55
CA HIS A 236 19.40 -0.80 -5.89
C HIS A 236 20.19 -0.04 -6.98
N VAL A 237 20.30 1.30 -6.87
CA VAL A 237 21.03 2.10 -7.86
C VAL A 237 22.51 1.69 -7.90
N ARG A 238 23.18 1.50 -6.76
CA ARG A 238 24.59 1.07 -6.70
C ARG A 238 24.82 -0.32 -7.28
N LEU A 239 23.82 -1.22 -7.16
CA LEU A 239 23.90 -2.55 -7.75
C LEU A 239 23.60 -2.52 -9.25
N ALA A 240 22.63 -1.73 -9.70
CA ALA A 240 22.23 -1.64 -11.11
C ALA A 240 23.34 -1.15 -12.04
N ASP A 241 24.29 -0.34 -11.54
CA ASP A 241 25.46 0.12 -12.31
C ASP A 241 26.46 -1.00 -12.62
N LYS A 242 26.32 -2.17 -11.98
CA LYS A 242 27.23 -3.30 -12.19
C LYS A 242 26.60 -4.34 -13.10
N ARG A 243 27.32 -4.80 -14.13
CA ARG A 243 26.90 -5.97 -14.91
C ARG A 243 27.00 -7.22 -14.05
N HIS A 244 25.85 -7.78 -13.65
CA HIS A 244 25.80 -8.96 -12.83
C HIS A 244 26.04 -10.24 -13.65
N GLY A 245 27.05 -11.01 -13.23
CA GLY A 245 27.28 -12.35 -13.74
C GLY A 245 26.17 -13.34 -13.30
N PRO A 246 26.15 -14.57 -13.84
CA PRO A 246 25.13 -15.58 -13.54
C PRO A 246 25.07 -15.94 -12.05
N MET A 247 26.21 -15.96 -11.37
CA MET A 247 26.27 -16.23 -9.92
C MET A 247 25.52 -15.18 -9.10
N MET A 248 25.69 -13.88 -9.39
CA MET A 248 24.95 -12.82 -8.69
C MET A 248 23.44 -12.92 -8.92
N ARG A 249 23.02 -13.24 -10.16
CA ARG A 249 21.60 -13.47 -10.46
C ARG A 249 21.03 -14.67 -9.67
N LEU A 250 21.81 -15.72 -9.53
CA LEU A 250 21.41 -16.88 -8.71
C LEU A 250 21.29 -16.50 -7.25
N ILE A 251 22.26 -15.80 -6.67
CA ILE A 251 22.21 -15.30 -5.29
C ILE A 251 20.98 -14.41 -5.08
N CYS A 252 20.74 -13.46 -5.97
CA CYS A 252 19.59 -12.57 -5.88
C CYS A 252 18.25 -13.33 -6.00
N SER A 253 18.18 -14.38 -6.83
CA SER A 253 17.00 -15.25 -6.89
C SER A 253 16.79 -16.00 -5.58
N GLY A 254 17.86 -16.56 -5.01
CA GLY A 254 17.82 -17.23 -3.70
C GLY A 254 17.37 -16.29 -2.59
N VAL A 255 17.91 -15.06 -2.53
CA VAL A 255 17.50 -14.03 -1.55
C VAL A 255 16.02 -13.65 -1.75
N THR A 256 15.55 -13.53 -3.00
CA THR A 256 14.14 -13.25 -3.28
C THR A 256 13.22 -14.35 -2.73
N ILE A 257 13.56 -15.61 -3.00
CA ILE A 257 12.79 -16.76 -2.52
C ILE A 257 12.84 -16.82 -0.98
N ALA A 258 14.02 -16.67 -0.38
CA ALA A 258 14.17 -16.64 1.07
C ALA A 258 13.35 -15.52 1.72
N ALA A 259 13.35 -14.30 1.14
CA ALA A 259 12.55 -13.19 1.62
C ALA A 259 11.04 -13.50 1.57
N LEU A 260 10.55 -14.10 0.49
CA LEU A 260 9.14 -14.53 0.38
C LEU A 260 8.80 -15.63 1.41
N CYS A 261 9.68 -16.61 1.61
CA CYS A 261 9.48 -17.64 2.63
C CYS A 261 9.45 -17.05 4.05
N LEU A 262 10.33 -16.10 4.36
CA LEU A 262 10.36 -15.44 5.66
C LEU A 262 9.18 -14.50 5.86
N LEU A 263 8.71 -13.81 4.81
CA LEU A 263 7.46 -13.04 4.85
C LEU A 263 6.26 -13.96 5.14
N TRP A 264 6.22 -15.14 4.53
CA TRP A 264 5.22 -16.16 4.83
C TRP A 264 5.28 -16.63 6.30
N GLN A 265 6.49 -16.88 6.85
CA GLN A 265 6.64 -17.24 8.26
C GLN A 265 6.21 -16.11 9.19
N THR A 266 6.52 -14.86 8.84
CA THR A 266 6.09 -13.68 9.59
C THR A 266 4.56 -13.56 9.58
N ALA A 267 3.92 -13.82 8.43
CA ALA A 267 2.47 -13.87 8.29
C ALA A 267 1.85 -14.97 9.17
N ARG A 268 2.45 -16.17 9.17
CA ARG A 268 2.00 -17.28 10.05
C ARG A 268 2.10 -16.91 11.53
N GLY A 269 3.23 -16.31 11.94
CA GLY A 269 3.41 -15.86 13.32
C GLY A 269 2.41 -14.78 13.72
N GLN A 270 2.03 -13.90 12.79
CA GLN A 270 1.00 -12.87 13.03
C GLN A 270 -0.41 -13.48 13.10
N ALA A 271 -0.72 -14.41 12.21
CA ALA A 271 -2.01 -15.11 12.20
C ALA A 271 -2.22 -15.98 13.47
N GLY A 272 -1.16 -16.36 14.15
CA GLY A 272 -1.21 -17.07 15.43
C GLY A 272 -1.59 -16.17 16.62
N CYS A 273 -1.64 -14.85 16.45
CA CYS A 273 -2.12 -13.93 17.49
C CYS A 273 -3.65 -14.00 17.59
N LEU A 274 -4.19 -14.41 18.74
CA LEU A 274 -5.62 -14.76 18.87
C LEU A 274 -6.48 -13.65 19.49
N ASN A 275 -5.89 -12.73 20.24
CA ASN A 275 -6.63 -11.61 20.84
C ASN A 275 -6.18 -10.27 20.27
N THR A 276 -7.01 -9.25 20.46
CA THR A 276 -6.81 -7.92 19.88
C THR A 276 -5.47 -7.29 20.29
N GLU A 277 -5.07 -7.42 21.54
CA GLU A 277 -3.81 -6.88 22.05
C GLU A 277 -2.61 -7.59 21.40
N ALA A 278 -2.59 -8.92 21.39
CA ALA A 278 -1.53 -9.72 20.76
C ALA A 278 -1.43 -9.44 19.25
N ILE A 279 -2.57 -9.24 18.56
CA ILE A 279 -2.61 -8.87 17.14
C ILE A 279 -1.92 -7.52 16.92
N ARG A 280 -2.24 -6.50 17.71
CA ARG A 280 -1.71 -5.14 17.57
C ARG A 280 -0.24 -5.05 17.98
N MET A 281 0.11 -5.65 19.11
CA MET A 281 1.51 -5.74 19.55
C MET A 281 2.35 -6.56 18.56
N GLY A 282 1.81 -7.66 18.06
CA GLY A 282 2.45 -8.48 17.05
C GLY A 282 2.72 -7.71 15.76
N GLN A 283 1.76 -6.94 15.26
CA GLN A 283 1.92 -6.08 14.09
C GLN A 283 3.02 -5.03 14.33
N MET A 284 2.98 -4.32 15.43
CA MET A 284 3.95 -3.31 15.80
C MET A 284 5.37 -3.87 15.89
N ASN A 285 5.55 -5.03 16.54
CA ASN A 285 6.85 -5.67 16.74
C ASN A 285 7.42 -6.26 15.43
N ARG A 286 6.57 -6.73 14.51
CA ARG A 286 6.99 -7.33 13.22
C ARG A 286 7.27 -6.27 12.14
N ARG A 287 6.92 -5.00 12.35
CA ARG A 287 7.05 -3.95 11.34
C ARG A 287 8.48 -3.81 10.81
N LEU A 288 9.48 -3.78 11.68
CA LEU A 288 10.88 -3.71 11.25
C LEU A 288 11.27 -4.94 10.41
N THR A 289 10.83 -6.13 10.82
CA THR A 289 11.07 -7.39 10.07
C THR A 289 10.40 -7.32 8.68
N MET A 290 9.14 -6.90 8.60
CA MET A 290 8.44 -6.71 7.33
C MET A 290 9.18 -5.72 6.43
N GLY A 291 9.65 -4.59 7.00
CA GLY A 291 10.44 -3.61 6.28
C GLY A 291 11.78 -4.16 5.76
N MET A 292 12.54 -4.88 6.58
CA MET A 292 13.81 -5.49 6.15
C MET A 292 13.62 -6.54 5.05
N LEU A 293 12.64 -7.43 5.22
CA LEU A 293 12.33 -8.46 4.22
C LEU A 293 11.79 -7.85 2.92
N GLY A 294 10.95 -6.81 3.02
CA GLY A 294 10.46 -6.05 1.87
C GLY A 294 11.58 -5.33 1.12
N ALA A 295 12.53 -4.72 1.83
CA ALA A 295 13.71 -4.09 1.22
C ALA A 295 14.60 -5.11 0.51
N ALA A 296 14.86 -6.27 1.14
CA ALA A 296 15.59 -7.38 0.53
C ALA A 296 14.87 -7.90 -0.73
N LEU A 297 13.54 -8.07 -0.65
CA LEU A 297 12.70 -8.49 -1.76
C LEU A 297 12.78 -7.51 -2.95
N LEU A 298 12.66 -6.21 -2.72
CA LEU A 298 12.73 -5.18 -3.77
C LEU A 298 14.12 -5.17 -4.46
N VAL A 299 15.19 -5.15 -3.67
CA VAL A 299 16.55 -5.08 -4.20
C VAL A 299 16.95 -6.37 -4.92
N ALA A 300 16.68 -7.52 -4.30
CA ALA A 300 17.07 -8.81 -4.84
C ALA A 300 16.27 -9.17 -6.10
N SER A 301 14.95 -8.98 -6.10
CA SER A 301 14.11 -9.32 -7.25
C SER A 301 14.47 -8.53 -8.51
N ALA A 302 14.88 -7.27 -8.37
CA ALA A 302 15.31 -6.43 -9.48
C ALA A 302 16.60 -6.97 -10.16
N ASN A 303 17.44 -7.68 -9.41
CA ASN A 303 18.71 -8.25 -9.88
C ASN A 303 18.67 -9.79 -10.03
N ALA A 304 17.52 -10.40 -9.86
CA ALA A 304 17.31 -11.86 -9.93
C ALA A 304 17.38 -12.39 -11.37
N GLY A 305 17.42 -13.73 -11.47
CA GLY A 305 17.35 -14.42 -12.74
C GLY A 305 16.02 -14.24 -13.47
N TRP A 306 16.00 -14.58 -14.75
CA TRP A 306 14.85 -14.36 -15.62
C TRP A 306 13.52 -14.89 -15.06
N LEU A 307 13.48 -16.08 -14.50
CA LEU A 307 12.25 -16.69 -14.01
C LEU A 307 11.59 -15.85 -12.90
N VAL A 308 12.38 -15.44 -11.89
CA VAL A 308 11.89 -14.62 -10.77
C VAL A 308 11.40 -13.26 -11.27
N ARG A 309 12.16 -12.64 -12.17
CA ARG A 309 11.78 -11.37 -12.78
C ARG A 309 10.49 -11.51 -13.60
N HIS A 310 10.33 -12.57 -14.36
CA HIS A 310 9.14 -12.81 -15.18
C HIS A 310 7.88 -13.01 -14.32
N ILE A 311 7.99 -13.68 -13.18
CA ILE A 311 6.87 -13.86 -12.23
C ILE A 311 6.45 -12.50 -11.64
N LEU A 312 7.42 -11.64 -11.28
CA LEU A 312 7.15 -10.35 -10.63
C LEU A 312 6.95 -9.20 -11.64
N SER A 313 7.32 -9.37 -12.90
CA SER A 313 7.23 -8.35 -13.95
C SER A 313 6.54 -8.88 -15.19
N ASN A 314 5.23 -8.99 -15.14
CA ASN A 314 4.38 -9.44 -16.25
C ASN A 314 3.20 -8.47 -16.46
N PRO A 315 2.43 -8.58 -17.55
CA PRO A 315 1.31 -7.67 -17.81
C PRO A 315 0.26 -7.59 -16.70
N VAL A 316 0.00 -8.70 -16.00
CA VAL A 316 -0.98 -8.75 -14.90
C VAL A 316 -0.48 -7.96 -13.70
N THR A 317 0.75 -8.20 -13.26
CA THR A 317 1.33 -7.48 -12.13
C THR A 317 1.46 -5.98 -12.40
N ARG A 318 1.84 -5.60 -13.62
CA ARG A 318 1.88 -4.20 -14.05
C ARG A 318 0.49 -3.56 -14.06
N PHE A 319 -0.53 -4.28 -14.54
CA PHE A 319 -1.91 -3.78 -14.51
C PHE A 319 -2.38 -3.55 -13.07
N VAL A 320 -2.24 -4.54 -12.19
CA VAL A 320 -2.65 -4.43 -10.78
C VAL A 320 -1.89 -3.29 -10.09
N SER A 321 -0.58 -3.17 -10.31
CA SER A 321 0.23 -2.06 -9.80
C SER A 321 -0.26 -0.69 -10.31
N ALA A 322 -0.62 -0.61 -11.59
CA ALA A 322 -1.08 0.63 -12.21
C ALA A 322 -2.41 1.14 -11.64
N VAL A 323 -3.31 0.24 -11.24
CA VAL A 323 -4.62 0.57 -10.65
C VAL A 323 -4.64 0.48 -9.12
N SER A 324 -3.48 0.20 -8.49
CA SER A 324 -3.36 -0.16 -7.07
C SER A 324 -3.90 0.91 -6.12
N MET A 325 -3.76 2.20 -6.44
CA MET A 325 -4.26 3.29 -5.59
C MET A 325 -5.79 3.28 -5.52
N GLN A 326 -6.47 3.22 -6.66
CA GLN A 326 -7.93 3.15 -6.69
C GLN A 326 -8.44 1.84 -6.10
N PHE A 327 -7.77 0.73 -6.40
CA PHE A 327 -8.09 -0.57 -5.84
C PHE A 327 -7.98 -0.55 -4.30
N TYR A 328 -6.93 0.06 -3.75
CA TYR A 328 -6.75 0.24 -2.30
C TYR A 328 -7.88 1.08 -1.68
N ILE A 329 -8.26 2.16 -2.32
CA ILE A 329 -9.29 3.07 -1.81
C ILE A 329 -10.65 2.38 -1.72
N TRP A 330 -11.02 1.58 -2.74
CA TRP A 330 -12.39 1.11 -2.90
C TRP A 330 -12.65 -0.34 -2.48
N HIS A 331 -11.64 -1.23 -2.43
CA HIS A 331 -11.86 -2.67 -2.22
C HIS A 331 -12.64 -3.00 -0.94
N GLN A 332 -12.32 -2.34 0.18
CA GLN A 332 -13.00 -2.60 1.46
C GLN A 332 -14.44 -2.09 1.42
N THR A 333 -14.65 -0.90 0.90
CA THR A 333 -15.97 -0.29 0.76
C THR A 333 -16.87 -1.13 -0.14
N ILE A 334 -16.37 -1.57 -1.30
CA ILE A 334 -17.10 -2.44 -2.23
C ILE A 334 -17.45 -3.76 -1.55
N ALA A 335 -16.54 -4.39 -0.82
CA ALA A 335 -16.82 -5.61 -0.08
C ALA A 335 -17.96 -5.41 0.91
N VAL A 336 -17.90 -4.37 1.75
CA VAL A 336 -18.98 -4.07 2.71
C VAL A 336 -20.32 -3.78 2.01
N TRP A 337 -20.31 -3.04 0.90
CA TRP A 337 -21.53 -2.73 0.15
C TRP A 337 -22.16 -3.98 -0.47
N LEU A 338 -21.37 -4.87 -1.07
CA LEU A 338 -21.87 -6.12 -1.63
C LEU A 338 -22.48 -7.04 -0.57
N LEU A 339 -21.91 -7.08 0.62
CA LEU A 339 -22.47 -7.83 1.75
C LEU A 339 -23.80 -7.23 2.21
N ARG A 340 -23.83 -5.92 2.49
CA ARG A 340 -25.04 -5.22 2.97
C ARG A 340 -26.18 -5.26 1.95
N ALA A 341 -25.88 -5.13 0.67
CA ALA A 341 -26.85 -5.21 -0.41
C ALA A 341 -27.31 -6.64 -0.70
N ARG A 342 -26.75 -7.66 -0.02
CA ARG A 342 -27.01 -9.08 -0.34
C ARG A 342 -26.86 -9.38 -1.84
N ALA A 343 -25.86 -8.76 -2.48
CA ALA A 343 -25.68 -8.80 -3.94
C ALA A 343 -25.39 -10.21 -4.46
N ILE A 344 -24.86 -11.09 -3.63
CA ILE A 344 -24.60 -12.49 -3.96
C ILE A 344 -25.66 -13.35 -3.25
N PRO A 345 -26.52 -14.07 -3.98
CA PRO A 345 -27.57 -14.88 -3.38
C PRO A 345 -27.02 -16.03 -2.53
N SER A 346 -27.67 -16.29 -1.40
CA SER A 346 -27.50 -17.47 -0.55
C SER A 346 -28.86 -17.89 0.01
N ALA A 347 -28.99 -19.18 0.30
CA ALA A 347 -30.14 -19.71 1.04
C ALA A 347 -30.12 -19.35 2.53
N TYR A 348 -28.95 -18.95 3.03
CA TYR A 348 -28.72 -18.64 4.44
C TYR A 348 -28.89 -17.15 4.72
N ALA A 349 -29.34 -16.82 5.93
CA ALA A 349 -29.48 -15.43 6.38
C ALA A 349 -28.11 -14.75 6.58
N ASN A 350 -27.13 -15.51 7.13
CA ASN A 350 -25.78 -15.07 7.39
C ASN A 350 -24.77 -16.07 6.80
N PRO A 351 -24.58 -16.09 5.48
CA PRO A 351 -23.84 -17.14 4.79
C PRO A 351 -22.37 -17.27 5.18
N ASN A 352 -21.76 -16.20 5.65
CA ASN A 352 -20.41 -16.20 6.22
C ASN A 352 -20.33 -16.97 7.53
N TYR A 353 -21.24 -16.73 8.48
CA TYR A 353 -21.30 -17.41 9.78
C TYR A 353 -21.76 -18.86 9.67
N GLU A 354 -22.68 -19.13 8.76
CA GLU A 354 -23.26 -20.46 8.54
C GLU A 354 -22.38 -21.36 7.65
N GLY A 355 -21.24 -20.83 7.17
CA GLY A 355 -20.24 -21.61 6.45
C GLY A 355 -20.66 -21.98 5.04
N ASP A 356 -21.49 -21.18 4.37
CA ASP A 356 -21.83 -21.39 2.94
C ASP A 356 -20.58 -21.20 2.06
N LEU A 357 -19.84 -22.27 1.86
CA LEU A 357 -18.60 -22.27 1.11
C LEU A 357 -18.76 -21.80 -0.35
N ILE A 358 -19.92 -22.11 -0.96
CA ILE A 358 -20.21 -21.71 -2.35
C ILE A 358 -20.38 -20.19 -2.40
N TRP A 359 -21.16 -19.64 -1.48
CA TRP A 359 -21.33 -18.20 -1.35
C TRP A 359 -20.01 -17.50 -1.01
N GLN A 360 -19.24 -18.00 -0.05
CA GLN A 360 -17.95 -17.42 0.35
C GLN A 360 -16.99 -17.29 -0.82
N LYS A 361 -16.92 -18.32 -1.69
CA LYS A 361 -16.09 -18.30 -2.89
C LYS A 361 -16.60 -17.31 -3.94
N ARG A 362 -17.91 -17.35 -4.24
CA ARG A 362 -18.56 -16.42 -5.19
C ARG A 362 -18.42 -14.97 -4.75
N TYR A 363 -18.67 -14.72 -3.47
CA TYR A 363 -18.54 -13.40 -2.89
C TYR A 363 -17.08 -12.87 -2.95
N THR A 364 -16.11 -13.67 -2.57
CA THR A 364 -14.69 -13.30 -2.63
C THR A 364 -14.27 -12.98 -4.06
N PHE A 365 -14.65 -13.83 -5.03
CA PHE A 365 -14.37 -13.57 -6.44
C PHE A 365 -15.05 -12.29 -6.95
N ALA A 366 -16.33 -12.09 -6.63
CA ALA A 366 -17.07 -10.88 -7.03
C ALA A 366 -16.45 -9.60 -6.43
N CYS A 367 -16.04 -9.64 -5.16
CA CYS A 367 -15.34 -8.51 -4.52
C CYS A 367 -14.06 -8.13 -5.27
N PHE A 368 -13.21 -9.11 -5.60
CA PHE A 368 -11.99 -8.85 -6.38
C PHE A 368 -12.30 -8.32 -7.79
N ALA A 369 -13.20 -8.96 -8.50
CA ALA A 369 -13.53 -8.61 -9.88
C ALA A 369 -14.13 -7.19 -9.97
N ILE A 370 -15.12 -6.88 -9.12
CA ILE A 370 -15.78 -5.58 -9.10
C ILE A 370 -14.80 -4.49 -8.63
N SER A 371 -13.99 -4.77 -7.60
CA SER A 371 -13.00 -3.79 -7.11
C SER A 371 -11.92 -3.50 -8.15
N LEU A 372 -11.44 -4.51 -8.88
CA LEU A 372 -10.47 -4.31 -9.97
C LEU A 372 -11.09 -3.55 -11.16
N ALA A 373 -12.33 -3.87 -11.53
CA ALA A 373 -13.05 -3.16 -12.59
C ALA A 373 -13.28 -1.68 -12.21
N ALA A 374 -13.75 -1.41 -11.00
CA ALA A 374 -13.94 -0.05 -10.48
C ALA A 374 -12.60 0.70 -10.42
N ALA A 375 -11.55 0.06 -9.93
CA ALA A 375 -10.21 0.64 -9.88
C ALA A 375 -9.67 0.99 -11.27
N ALA A 376 -9.87 0.13 -12.26
CA ALA A 376 -9.51 0.41 -13.66
C ALA A 376 -10.30 1.59 -14.21
N ALA A 377 -11.62 1.59 -14.04
CA ALA A 377 -12.48 2.68 -14.51
C ALA A 377 -12.08 4.03 -13.90
N LEU A 378 -11.85 4.07 -12.59
CA LEU A 378 -11.44 5.29 -11.88
C LEU A 378 -10.00 5.71 -12.21
N THR A 379 -9.07 4.78 -12.35
CA THR A 379 -7.67 5.12 -12.71
C THR A 379 -7.60 5.72 -14.11
N TYR A 380 -8.25 5.10 -15.10
CA TYR A 380 -8.14 5.53 -16.49
C TYR A 380 -9.15 6.62 -16.86
N GLY A 381 -10.34 6.63 -16.25
CA GLY A 381 -11.41 7.58 -16.54
C GLY A 381 -11.35 8.87 -15.71
N PHE A 382 -10.77 8.84 -14.53
CA PHE A 382 -10.75 9.98 -13.62
C PHE A 382 -9.32 10.38 -13.17
N GLU A 383 -8.60 9.51 -12.45
CA GLU A 383 -7.31 9.85 -11.82
C GLU A 383 -6.29 10.39 -12.83
N ARG A 384 -5.99 9.61 -13.87
CA ARG A 384 -4.97 9.99 -14.86
C ARG A 384 -5.35 11.22 -15.69
N PRO A 385 -6.60 11.35 -16.20
CA PRO A 385 -7.04 12.56 -16.90
C PRO A 385 -6.93 13.81 -16.04
N ILE A 386 -7.43 13.77 -14.82
CA ILE A 386 -7.41 14.94 -13.90
C ILE A 386 -5.96 15.31 -13.54
N ALA A 387 -5.11 14.32 -13.21
CA ALA A 387 -3.71 14.58 -12.90
C ALA A 387 -2.97 15.24 -14.09
N ARG A 388 -3.24 14.79 -15.32
CA ARG A 388 -2.66 15.41 -16.53
C ARG A 388 -3.13 16.86 -16.71
N LEU A 389 -4.43 17.12 -16.59
CA LEU A 389 -4.99 18.47 -16.69
C LEU A 389 -4.39 19.43 -15.68
N LEU A 390 -4.28 19.01 -14.41
CA LEU A 390 -3.71 19.85 -13.35
C LEU A 390 -2.23 20.18 -13.60
N LEU A 391 -1.45 19.23 -14.13
CA LEU A 391 -0.04 19.44 -14.41
C LEU A 391 0.21 20.23 -15.71
N GLN A 392 -0.65 20.11 -16.74
CA GLN A 392 -0.56 20.85 -18.00
C GLN A 392 -0.90 22.34 -17.81
N LYS A 393 -2.00 22.64 -17.11
CA LYS A 393 -2.45 24.03 -16.85
C LYS A 393 -1.35 24.88 -16.19
N LYS A 394 -0.50 24.29 -15.36
CA LYS A 394 0.61 24.99 -14.72
C LYS A 394 1.78 25.27 -15.66
N ARG A 395 2.08 24.40 -16.61
CA ARG A 395 3.12 24.67 -17.62
C ARG A 395 2.77 25.89 -18.46
N THR A 396 1.53 25.98 -18.91
CA THR A 396 1.04 27.11 -19.69
C THR A 396 1.01 28.44 -18.90
N ASN A 397 0.79 28.39 -17.57
CA ASN A 397 0.81 29.59 -16.71
C ASN A 397 2.23 30.00 -16.28
N ALA A 398 3.23 29.11 -16.37
CA ALA A 398 4.62 29.44 -16.10
C ALA A 398 5.38 29.98 -17.33
N GLU A 399 4.79 29.83 -18.53
CA GLU A 399 5.28 30.33 -19.81
C GLU A 399 4.65 31.69 -20.19
N LYS A 400 3.66 32.16 -19.43
CA LYS A 400 3.08 33.50 -19.48
C LYS A 400 3.65 34.41 -18.38
#